data_7c7a6af6a6d00e1278f98646947344f8
#
_entry.id   7c7a6af6a6d00e1278f98646947344f8
#
_cell.length_a   1.000
_cell.length_b   1.000
_cell.length_c   1.000
_cell.angle_alpha   90.00
_cell.angle_beta   90.00
_cell.angle_gamma   90.00
#
_symmetry.space_group_name_H-M   'P 1'
#
loop_
_entity.id
_entity.type
_entity.pdbx_description
1 polymer ?
#
loop_
_entity_poly.entity_id
_entity_poly.type
_entity_poly.pdbx_seq_one_letter_code
_entity_poly.pdbx_strand_id
1 'polypeptide(L)' 'MYVDDVDAHCERARAAGAQVYREPTTTDYGDKYWTDRTYGVRDPEGHMWWFMQRLRTAGE' A
#
# COMPACT_ATOMS: atom_id res chain seq x y z
N MET A 1 6.37 4.71 -1.34
CA MET A 1 6.86 4.00 -2.54
C MET A 1 5.68 3.40 -3.28
N TYR A 2 5.62 3.61 -4.58
CA TYR A 2 4.51 3.10 -5.40
C TYR A 2 4.80 1.69 -5.90
N VAL A 3 3.75 0.85 -5.89
CA VAL A 3 3.81 -0.50 -6.42
C VAL A 3 2.60 -0.70 -7.33
N ASP A 4 2.67 -1.70 -8.22
CA ASP A 4 1.60 -1.97 -9.18
C ASP A 4 0.38 -2.61 -8.54
N ASP A 5 0.58 -3.41 -7.50
CA ASP A 5 -0.50 -4.13 -6.83
C ASP A 5 -0.14 -4.26 -5.35
N VAL A 6 -0.74 -3.40 -4.53
CA VAL A 6 -0.45 -3.35 -3.11
C VAL A 6 -0.90 -4.62 -2.39
N ASP A 7 -2.01 -5.22 -2.83
CA ASP A 7 -2.49 -6.44 -2.20
C ASP A 7 -1.53 -7.61 -2.42
N ALA A 8 -1.07 -7.78 -3.65
CA ALA A 8 -0.10 -8.83 -3.97
C ALA A 8 1.23 -8.57 -3.28
N HIS A 9 1.65 -7.31 -3.22
CA HIS A 9 2.88 -6.94 -2.54
C HIS A 9 2.79 -7.25 -1.04
N CYS A 10 1.65 -6.96 -0.44
CA CYS A 10 1.40 -7.23 0.98
C CYS A 10 1.46 -8.73 1.26
N GLU A 11 0.86 -9.54 0.40
CA GLU A 11 0.88 -11.00 0.56
C GLU A 11 2.30 -11.56 0.47
N ARG A 12 3.09 -11.04 -0.46
CA ARG A 12 4.50 -11.47 -0.59
C ARG A 12 5.32 -11.05 0.61
N ALA A 13 5.10 -9.84 1.11
CA ALA A 13 5.80 -9.37 2.30
C ALA A 13 5.45 -10.21 3.51
N ARG A 14 4.17 -10.56 3.67
CA ARG A 14 3.70 -11.38 4.76
C ARG A 14 4.31 -12.79 4.69
N ALA A 15 4.37 -13.36 3.50
CA ALA A 15 4.95 -14.68 3.28
C ALA A 15 6.46 -14.68 3.56
N ALA A 16 7.13 -13.54 3.38
CA ALA A 16 8.55 -13.38 3.66
C ALA A 16 8.86 -13.10 5.14
N GLY A 17 7.84 -13.06 5.99
CA GLY A 17 8.02 -12.86 7.42
C GLY A 17 7.90 -11.43 7.89
N ALA A 18 7.55 -10.50 7.02
CA ALA A 18 7.35 -9.11 7.41
C ALA A 18 6.06 -8.96 8.20
N GLN A 19 6.07 -8.06 9.16
CA GLN A 19 4.91 -7.81 9.99
C GLN A 19 4.09 -6.66 9.41
N VAL A 20 2.85 -6.96 9.02
CA VAL A 20 1.93 -5.96 8.48
C VAL A 20 1.26 -5.26 9.66
N TYR A 21 1.65 -4.01 9.92
CA TYR A 21 1.06 -3.25 11.01
C TYR A 21 -0.12 -2.40 10.55
N ARG A 22 -0.28 -2.22 9.23
CA ARG A 22 -1.43 -1.53 8.67
C ARG A 22 -1.88 -2.27 7.42
N GLU A 23 -3.07 -2.85 7.49
CA GLU A 23 -3.65 -3.60 6.37
C GLU A 23 -3.91 -2.68 5.17
N PRO A 24 -3.90 -3.20 3.95
CA PRO A 24 -4.21 -2.40 2.77
C PRO A 24 -5.53 -1.67 2.92
N THR A 25 -5.48 -0.35 2.78
CA THR A 25 -6.62 0.53 2.96
C THR A 25 -6.75 1.45 1.76
N THR A 26 -7.95 1.54 1.21
CA THR A 26 -8.23 2.43 0.08
C THR A 26 -8.69 3.78 0.62
N THR A 27 -8.08 4.84 0.12
CA THR A 27 -8.47 6.21 0.46
C THR A 27 -8.86 6.94 -0.82
N ASP A 28 -10.06 7.49 -0.84
CA ASP A 28 -10.58 8.27 -1.97
C ASP A 28 -10.52 9.73 -1.59
N TYR A 29 -9.76 10.51 -2.36
CA TYR A 29 -9.59 11.94 -2.10
C TYR A 29 -10.63 12.80 -2.84
N GLY A 30 -11.56 12.18 -3.56
CA GLY A 30 -12.62 12.88 -4.27
C GLY A 30 -12.47 12.81 -5.78
N ASP A 31 -13.54 13.19 -6.51
CA ASP A 31 -13.56 13.08 -7.96
C ASP A 31 -12.53 13.96 -8.65
N LYS A 32 -12.11 15.04 -8.01
CA LYS A 32 -11.13 15.98 -8.56
C LYS A 32 -9.70 15.59 -8.25
N TYR A 33 -9.51 14.52 -7.46
CA TYR A 33 -8.20 14.10 -7.01
C TYR A 33 -7.95 12.65 -7.45
N TRP A 34 -7.39 11.86 -6.57
CA TRP A 34 -7.03 10.49 -6.90
C TRP A 34 -7.52 9.55 -5.81
N THR A 35 -7.43 8.26 -6.10
CA THR A 35 -7.71 7.23 -5.12
C THR A 35 -6.46 6.38 -4.97
N ASP A 36 -6.01 6.21 -3.75
CA ASP A 36 -4.83 5.42 -3.41
C ASP A 36 -5.21 4.25 -2.52
N ARG A 37 -4.44 3.17 -2.64
CA ARG A 37 -4.50 2.07 -1.70
C ARG A 37 -3.12 1.90 -1.09
N THR A 38 -3.04 1.94 0.24
CA THR A 38 -1.77 1.91 0.94
C THR A 38 -1.76 0.83 2.01
N TYR A 39 -0.56 0.34 2.32
CA TYR A 39 -0.38 -0.52 3.48
C TYR A 39 0.98 -0.22 4.11
N GLY A 40 1.12 -0.58 5.39
CA GLY A 40 2.35 -0.41 6.12
C GLY A 40 2.88 -1.74 6.60
N VAL A 41 4.18 -1.93 6.51
CA VAL A 41 4.83 -3.19 6.87
C VAL A 41 6.13 -2.89 7.61
N ARG A 42 6.45 -3.77 8.55
CA ARG A 42 7.69 -3.71 9.33
C ARG A 42 8.51 -4.93 9.00
N ASP A 43 9.77 -4.72 8.60
CA ASP A 43 10.64 -5.84 8.31
C ASP A 43 11.19 -6.47 9.60
N PRO A 44 11.84 -7.66 9.52
CA PRO A 44 12.37 -8.32 10.72
C PRO A 44 13.43 -7.51 11.45
N GLU A 45 14.05 -6.53 10.79
CA GLU A 45 15.06 -5.68 11.39
C GLU A 45 14.46 -4.43 12.06
N GLY A 46 13.15 -4.26 11.97
CA GLY A 46 12.46 -3.16 12.63
C GLY A 46 12.27 -1.93 11.77
N HIS A 47 12.63 -1.98 10.49
CA HIS A 47 12.40 -0.87 9.58
C HIS A 47 10.95 -0.84 9.15
N MET A 48 10.36 0.34 9.12
CA MET A 48 8.95 0.52 8.71
C MET A 48 8.90 1.01 7.28
N TRP A 49 8.03 0.40 6.49
CA TRP A 49 7.89 0.70 5.07
C TRP A 49 6.44 1.02 4.74
N TRP A 50 6.25 2.02 3.87
CA TRP A 50 4.93 2.37 3.34
C TRP A 50 4.94 2.11 1.85
N PHE A 51 3.94 1.37 1.37
CA PHE A 51 3.76 1.10 -0.06
C PHE A 51 2.38 1.56 -0.47
N MET A 52 2.26 2.07 -1.69
CA MET A 52 0.99 2.60 -2.17
C MET A 52 0.79 2.28 -3.63
N GLN A 53 -0.47 2.13 -3.99
CA GLN A 53 -0.91 1.87 -5.36
C GLN A 53 -1.92 2.94 -5.72
N ARG A 54 -1.71 3.64 -6.82
CA ARG A 54 -2.67 4.61 -7.30
C ARG A 54 -3.73 3.89 -8.13
N LEU A 55 -4.98 3.92 -7.66
CA LEU A 55 -6.08 3.25 -8.33
C LEU A 55 -6.71 4.14 -9.40
N ARG A 56 -6.73 5.46 -9.16
CA ARG A 56 -7.32 6.42 -10.08
C ARG A 56 -6.56 7.73 -9.97
N THR A 57 -6.30 8.35 -11.12
CA THR A 57 -5.66 9.66 -11.18
C THR A 57 -6.72 10.70 -11.52
N ALA A 58 -6.55 11.93 -11.03
CA ALA A 58 -7.47 13.02 -11.31
C ALA A 58 -7.65 13.19 -12.83
N GLY A 59 -8.89 13.29 -13.28
CA GLY A 59 -9.20 13.44 -14.69
C GLY A 59 -9.45 12.15 -15.45
N GLU A 60 -9.32 11.02 -14.80
CA GLU A 60 -9.64 9.72 -15.41
C GLU A 60 -11.09 9.33 -15.18
#